data_737a4e94f23b12470e494de37827882f
#
_entry.id   737a4e94f23b12470e494de37827882f
#
_cell.length_a   1.000
_cell.length_b   1.000
_cell.length_c   1.000
_cell.angle_alpha   90.00
_cell.angle_beta   90.00
_cell.angle_gamma   90.00
#
_symmetry.space_group_name_H-M   'P 1'
#
loop_
_entity.id
_entity.type
_entity.pdbx_description
1 polymer ?
#
loop_
_entity_poly.entity_id
_entity_poly.type
_entity_poly.pdbx_seq_one_letter_code
_entity_poly.pdbx_strand_id
1 'polypeptide(L)'
;MTTVGTRAAVQVPRWWSVAMWATTGAAVMAIAVMVVVDATRIDVLWWALAVVILLAGGLSWMILAPIGCARYREFRAVVVAPVVVILGVALVWFGVPDKVAWWLSADAMTEAARDCRESAGAWFGVIRTDTVRSGDGGCQFALDDMAIIGGLAYFAPGTPPPDHGGQGYQPVYTPYDGNWYLFAVTMHDHP
;
A
#
# COMPACT_ATOMS: atom_id res chain seq x y z
N MET A 1 -10.97 28.34 56.14
CA MET A 1 -10.51 26.94 55.91
C MET A 1 -11.29 26.39 54.72
N THR A 2 -10.71 26.48 53.52
CA THR A 2 -11.29 25.92 52.27
C THR A 2 -10.86 24.50 52.13
N THR A 3 -11.76 23.56 52.41
CA THR A 3 -11.54 22.11 52.13
C THR A 3 -11.39 21.90 50.64
N VAL A 4 -10.17 21.67 50.19
CA VAL A 4 -9.88 21.20 48.86
C VAL A 4 -10.41 19.76 48.76
N GLY A 5 -11.61 19.62 48.18
CA GLY A 5 -12.21 18.32 47.91
C GLY A 5 -11.32 17.56 46.92
N THR A 6 -10.61 16.55 47.39
CA THR A 6 -9.92 15.55 46.58
C THR A 6 -10.93 14.89 45.69
N ARG A 7 -10.99 15.29 44.40
CA ARG A 7 -11.79 14.61 43.37
C ARG A 7 -11.28 13.17 43.29
N ALA A 8 -12.13 12.24 43.68
CA ALA A 8 -11.85 10.80 43.48
C ALA A 8 -11.51 10.57 42.01
N ALA A 9 -10.35 10.00 41.75
CA ALA A 9 -9.93 9.61 40.41
C ALA A 9 -10.93 8.56 39.89
N VAL A 10 -11.66 8.89 38.83
CA VAL A 10 -12.60 7.97 38.19
C VAL A 10 -11.77 6.82 37.60
N GLN A 11 -11.91 5.64 38.19
CA GLN A 11 -11.21 4.46 37.67
C GLN A 11 -11.75 4.11 36.28
N VAL A 12 -10.84 4.02 35.30
CA VAL A 12 -11.17 3.58 33.93
C VAL A 12 -11.48 2.09 33.95
N PRO A 13 -12.68 1.66 33.50
CA PRO A 13 -13.01 0.24 33.46
C PRO A 13 -12.08 -0.51 32.50
N ARG A 14 -11.65 -1.70 32.89
CA ARG A 14 -10.75 -2.54 32.07
C ARG A 14 -11.32 -2.84 30.68
N TRP A 15 -12.65 -3.07 30.57
CA TRP A 15 -13.30 -3.35 29.30
C TRP A 15 -13.11 -2.22 28.28
N TRP A 16 -13.19 -0.94 28.72
CA TRP A 16 -13.01 0.20 27.85
C TRP A 16 -11.57 0.30 27.33
N SER A 17 -10.58 0.13 28.21
CA SER A 17 -9.18 0.10 27.81
C SER A 17 -8.88 -1.02 26.82
N VAL A 18 -9.41 -2.23 27.08
CA VAL A 18 -9.26 -3.37 26.17
C VAL A 18 -9.90 -3.07 24.82
N ALA A 19 -11.12 -2.52 24.78
CA ALA A 19 -11.80 -2.17 23.55
C ALA A 19 -11.03 -1.13 22.74
N MET A 20 -10.48 -0.08 23.37
CA MET A 20 -9.68 0.94 22.70
C MET A 20 -8.37 0.37 22.12
N TRP A 21 -7.67 -0.49 22.86
CA TRP A 21 -6.45 -1.13 22.36
C TRP A 21 -6.76 -2.15 21.26
N ALA A 22 -7.88 -2.87 21.35
CA ALA A 22 -8.33 -3.80 20.31
C ALA A 22 -8.66 -3.07 19.00
N THR A 23 -9.37 -1.93 19.04
CA THR A 23 -9.65 -1.12 17.85
C THR A 23 -8.38 -0.54 17.24
N THR A 24 -7.45 -0.07 18.06
CA THR A 24 -6.14 0.42 17.59
C THR A 24 -5.34 -0.72 16.95
N GLY A 25 -5.28 -1.88 17.60
CA GLY A 25 -4.60 -3.07 17.06
C GLY A 25 -5.21 -3.53 15.73
N ALA A 26 -6.54 -3.55 15.62
CA ALA A 26 -7.24 -3.87 14.37
C ALA A 26 -6.90 -2.87 13.26
N ALA A 27 -6.82 -1.58 13.56
CA ALA A 27 -6.42 -0.56 12.59
C ALA A 27 -4.97 -0.75 12.12
N VAL A 28 -4.03 -1.03 13.03
CA VAL A 28 -2.63 -1.33 12.67
C VAL A 28 -2.54 -2.56 11.77
N MET A 29 -3.25 -3.64 12.13
CA MET A 29 -3.28 -4.85 11.32
C MET A 29 -3.87 -4.61 9.93
N ALA A 30 -4.97 -3.87 9.83
CA ALA A 30 -5.59 -3.54 8.55
C ALA A 30 -4.67 -2.71 7.66
N ILE A 31 -3.97 -1.70 8.23
CA ILE A 31 -2.98 -0.90 7.50
C ILE A 31 -1.81 -1.78 7.05
N ALA A 32 -1.30 -2.67 7.92
CA ALA A 32 -0.23 -3.60 7.55
C ALA A 32 -0.65 -4.52 6.40
N VAL A 33 -1.88 -5.05 6.42
CA VAL A 33 -2.42 -5.85 5.32
C VAL A 33 -2.50 -5.02 4.04
N MET A 34 -3.01 -3.78 4.09
CA MET A 34 -3.06 -2.88 2.93
C MET A 34 -1.67 -2.66 2.34
N VAL A 35 -0.68 -2.35 3.17
CA VAL A 35 0.72 -2.14 2.73
C VAL A 35 1.29 -3.38 2.07
N VAL A 36 1.06 -4.57 2.65
CA VAL A 36 1.54 -5.84 2.06
C VAL A 36 0.83 -6.14 0.74
N VAL A 37 -0.49 -5.99 0.68
CA VAL A 37 -1.28 -6.24 -0.54
C VAL A 37 -0.86 -5.28 -1.65
N ASP A 38 -0.65 -4.01 -1.34
CA ASP A 38 -0.20 -2.99 -2.29
C ASP A 38 1.21 -3.31 -2.82
N ALA A 39 2.14 -3.65 -1.93
CA ALA A 39 3.52 -4.00 -2.30
C ALA A 39 3.63 -5.32 -3.09
N THR A 40 2.78 -6.31 -2.78
CA THR A 40 2.86 -7.67 -3.36
C THR A 40 1.90 -7.89 -4.52
N ARG A 41 0.98 -6.95 -4.75
CA ARG A 41 -0.06 -7.03 -5.80
C ARG A 41 -0.89 -8.32 -5.71
N ILE A 42 -1.23 -8.72 -4.48
CA ILE A 42 -2.12 -9.86 -4.21
C ILE A 42 -3.57 -9.39 -4.32
N ASP A 43 -4.49 -10.35 -4.50
CA ASP A 43 -5.94 -10.16 -4.73
C ASP A 43 -6.58 -8.97 -4.01
N VAL A 44 -7.38 -8.22 -4.75
CA VAL A 44 -8.21 -7.09 -4.28
C VAL A 44 -9.14 -7.45 -3.11
N LEU A 45 -9.45 -8.74 -2.93
CA LEU A 45 -10.29 -9.20 -1.83
C LEU A 45 -9.68 -8.87 -0.46
N TRP A 46 -8.36 -9.02 -0.31
CA TRP A 46 -7.65 -8.68 0.92
C TRP A 46 -7.66 -7.18 1.20
N TRP A 47 -7.55 -6.37 0.13
CA TRP A 47 -7.69 -4.92 0.23
C TRP A 47 -9.10 -4.52 0.68
N ALA A 48 -10.14 -5.10 0.09
CA ALA A 48 -11.52 -4.86 0.48
C ALA A 48 -11.79 -5.27 1.94
N LEU A 49 -11.25 -6.42 2.38
CA LEU A 49 -11.35 -6.88 3.77
C LEU A 49 -10.68 -5.89 4.74
N ALA A 50 -9.49 -5.39 4.41
CA ALA A 50 -8.79 -4.41 5.23
C ALA A 50 -9.60 -3.10 5.36
N VAL A 51 -10.22 -2.63 4.27
CA VAL A 51 -11.12 -1.45 4.28
C VAL A 51 -12.31 -1.70 5.21
N VAL A 52 -12.97 -2.86 5.13
CA VAL A 52 -14.09 -3.20 6.03
C VAL A 52 -13.66 -3.20 7.49
N ILE A 53 -12.49 -3.75 7.81
CA ILE A 53 -11.95 -3.74 9.18
C ILE A 53 -11.68 -2.30 9.65
N LEU A 54 -11.11 -1.44 8.79
CA LEU A 54 -10.88 -0.03 9.12
C LEU A 54 -12.17 0.73 9.35
N LEU A 55 -13.20 0.51 8.54
CA LEU A 55 -14.51 1.14 8.71
C LEU A 55 -15.18 0.68 10.01
N ALA A 56 -15.17 -0.61 10.30
CA ALA A 56 -15.71 -1.16 11.55
C ALA A 56 -14.94 -0.63 12.78
N GLY A 57 -13.62 -0.56 12.71
CA GLY A 57 -12.75 0.03 13.73
C GLY A 57 -13.02 1.52 13.92
N GLY A 58 -13.14 2.26 12.84
CA GLY A 58 -13.48 3.69 12.87
C GLY A 58 -14.84 3.97 13.50
N LEU A 59 -15.87 3.18 13.16
CA LEU A 59 -17.20 3.29 13.76
C LEU A 59 -17.14 2.97 15.26
N SER A 60 -16.43 1.92 15.64
CA SER A 60 -16.23 1.56 17.06
C SER A 60 -15.52 2.66 17.82
N TRP A 61 -14.48 3.28 17.20
CA TRP A 61 -13.78 4.41 17.79
C TRP A 61 -14.68 5.63 17.96
N MET A 62 -15.52 5.96 16.97
CA MET A 62 -16.47 7.07 17.05
C MET A 62 -17.45 6.92 18.23
N ILE A 63 -17.78 5.72 18.63
CA ILE A 63 -18.64 5.44 19.79
C ILE A 63 -17.86 5.51 21.11
N LEU A 64 -16.66 4.92 21.14
CA LEU A 64 -15.85 4.81 22.35
C LEU A 64 -15.11 6.11 22.74
N ALA A 65 -14.71 6.92 21.75
CA ALA A 65 -13.94 8.14 21.99
C ALA A 65 -14.71 9.19 22.80
N PRO A 66 -15.98 9.54 22.52
CA PRO A 66 -16.75 10.46 23.35
C PRO A 66 -16.90 9.99 24.80
N ILE A 67 -17.08 8.67 25.01
CA ILE A 67 -17.16 8.08 26.35
C ILE A 67 -15.84 8.26 27.09
N GLY A 68 -14.71 8.02 26.40
CA GLY A 68 -13.37 8.23 26.95
C GLY A 68 -13.08 9.67 27.34
N CYS A 69 -13.42 10.61 26.46
CA CYS A 69 -13.21 12.04 26.71
C CYS A 69 -14.12 12.59 27.83
N ALA A 70 -15.45 12.27 27.75
CA ALA A 70 -16.42 12.86 28.65
C ALA A 70 -16.40 12.24 30.05
N ARG A 71 -16.20 10.92 30.14
CA ARG A 71 -16.34 10.19 31.40
C ARG A 71 -15.02 9.87 32.09
N TYR A 72 -13.98 9.52 31.30
CA TYR A 72 -12.69 9.06 31.84
C TYR A 72 -11.55 10.05 31.71
N ARG A 73 -11.71 11.08 30.86
CA ARG A 73 -10.66 12.09 30.56
C ARG A 73 -9.35 11.51 30.04
N GLU A 74 -9.41 10.35 29.42
CA GLU A 74 -8.26 9.61 28.86
C GLU A 74 -7.99 10.03 27.41
N PHE A 75 -7.54 11.26 27.21
CA PHE A 75 -7.27 11.82 25.88
C PHE A 75 -6.17 11.05 25.12
N ARG A 76 -5.17 10.51 25.85
CA ARG A 76 -4.05 9.82 25.22
C ARG A 76 -4.50 8.58 24.44
N ALA A 77 -5.29 7.72 25.06
CA ALA A 77 -5.80 6.51 24.40
C ALA A 77 -6.72 6.84 23.21
N VAL A 78 -7.48 7.93 23.31
CA VAL A 78 -8.40 8.35 22.24
C VAL A 78 -7.63 8.86 21.00
N VAL A 79 -6.51 9.56 21.18
CA VAL A 79 -5.75 10.17 20.09
C VAL A 79 -4.87 9.18 19.34
N VAL A 80 -4.45 8.08 19.97
CA VAL A 80 -3.52 7.11 19.35
C VAL A 80 -4.08 6.50 18.07
N ALA A 81 -5.33 6.04 18.08
CA ALA A 81 -5.94 5.40 16.91
C ALA A 81 -6.01 6.32 15.68
N PRO A 82 -6.54 7.57 15.74
CA PRO A 82 -6.53 8.46 14.58
C PRO A 82 -5.13 8.83 14.10
N VAL A 83 -4.15 8.99 15.00
CA VAL A 83 -2.76 9.25 14.62
C VAL A 83 -2.19 8.10 13.82
N VAL A 84 -2.39 6.85 14.26
CA VAL A 84 -1.96 5.65 13.54
C VAL A 84 -2.59 5.57 12.15
N VAL A 85 -3.91 5.83 12.05
CA VAL A 85 -4.62 5.81 10.76
C VAL A 85 -4.10 6.89 9.83
N ILE A 86 -3.94 8.13 10.31
CA ILE A 86 -3.41 9.26 9.51
C ILE A 86 -1.99 8.93 9.00
N LEU A 87 -1.12 8.43 9.86
CA LEU A 87 0.24 8.04 9.45
C LEU A 87 0.22 6.90 8.43
N GLY A 88 -0.62 5.88 8.63
CA GLY A 88 -0.75 4.76 7.70
C GLY A 88 -1.24 5.21 6.32
N VAL A 89 -2.30 6.04 6.30
CA VAL A 89 -2.81 6.62 5.04
C VAL A 89 -1.76 7.50 4.37
N ALA A 90 -1.04 8.31 5.13
CA ALA A 90 0.04 9.14 4.58
C ALA A 90 1.15 8.28 3.95
N LEU A 91 1.59 7.19 4.60
CA LEU A 91 2.59 6.29 4.04
C LEU A 91 2.16 5.70 2.69
N VAL A 92 0.90 5.26 2.59
CA VAL A 92 0.35 4.75 1.33
C VAL A 92 0.23 5.87 0.29
N TRP A 93 -0.27 7.04 0.68
CA TRP A 93 -0.42 8.18 -0.22
C TRP A 93 0.90 8.66 -0.83
N PHE A 94 1.98 8.62 -0.07
CA PHE A 94 3.33 8.98 -0.55
C PHE A 94 4.03 7.85 -1.31
N GLY A 95 3.36 6.71 -1.54
CA GLY A 95 3.92 5.57 -2.25
C GLY A 95 5.13 4.94 -1.56
N VAL A 96 5.19 5.05 -0.22
CA VAL A 96 6.31 4.45 0.54
C VAL A 96 6.36 2.93 0.37
N PRO A 97 5.23 2.19 0.40
CA PRO A 97 5.23 0.74 0.17
C PRO A 97 5.86 0.34 -1.17
N ASP A 98 5.50 1.04 -2.27
CA ASP A 98 6.05 0.75 -3.61
C ASP A 98 7.56 0.98 -3.66
N LYS A 99 8.04 2.06 -3.07
CA LYS A 99 9.49 2.37 -3.01
C LYS A 99 10.25 1.34 -2.21
N VAL A 100 9.71 0.90 -1.09
CA VAL A 100 10.31 -0.15 -0.24
C VAL A 100 10.29 -1.49 -0.97
N ALA A 101 9.16 -1.86 -1.60
CA ALA A 101 9.06 -3.07 -2.39
C ALA A 101 10.07 -3.08 -3.55
N TRP A 102 10.20 -1.96 -4.25
CA TRP A 102 11.21 -1.78 -5.28
C TRP A 102 12.62 -1.97 -4.74
N TRP A 103 12.98 -1.26 -3.68
CA TRP A 103 14.31 -1.34 -3.08
C TRP A 103 14.69 -2.77 -2.66
N LEU A 104 13.72 -3.54 -2.16
CA LEU A 104 13.92 -4.95 -1.76
C LEU A 104 14.00 -5.91 -2.95
N SER A 105 13.49 -5.51 -4.13
CA SER A 105 13.33 -6.40 -5.29
C SER A 105 14.24 -6.03 -6.46
N ALA A 106 14.80 -4.83 -6.49
CA ALA A 106 15.53 -4.26 -7.62
C ALA A 106 16.69 -5.16 -8.11
N ASP A 107 17.47 -5.72 -7.18
CA ASP A 107 18.60 -6.59 -7.53
C ASP A 107 18.12 -7.91 -8.17
N ALA A 108 17.12 -8.55 -7.57
CA ALA A 108 16.54 -9.80 -8.08
C ALA A 108 15.88 -9.60 -9.45
N MET A 109 15.17 -8.49 -9.63
CA MET A 109 14.56 -8.13 -10.91
C MET A 109 15.62 -7.81 -11.97
N THR A 110 16.69 -7.11 -11.60
CA THR A 110 17.78 -6.77 -12.53
C THR A 110 18.54 -8.01 -13.00
N GLU A 111 18.77 -8.97 -12.12
CA GLU A 111 19.38 -10.25 -12.49
C GLU A 111 18.47 -11.03 -13.45
N ALA A 112 17.18 -11.13 -13.14
CA ALA A 112 16.19 -11.78 -14.01
C ALA A 112 16.04 -11.07 -15.37
N ALA A 113 16.13 -9.73 -15.41
CA ALA A 113 16.01 -8.96 -16.62
C ALA A 113 17.16 -9.18 -17.61
N ARG A 114 18.36 -9.54 -17.13
CA ARG A 114 19.51 -9.83 -17.99
C ARG A 114 19.29 -11.09 -18.83
N ASP A 115 18.70 -12.13 -18.23
CA ASP A 115 18.38 -13.37 -18.91
C ASP A 115 17.04 -13.32 -19.65
N CYS A 116 16.13 -12.46 -19.21
CA CYS A 116 14.77 -12.27 -19.71
C CYS A 116 14.04 -13.58 -20.04
N ARG A 117 14.05 -14.52 -19.11
CA ARG A 117 13.37 -15.81 -19.29
C ARG A 117 11.87 -15.62 -19.12
N GLU A 118 11.13 -16.03 -20.12
CA GLU A 118 9.67 -16.04 -20.04
C GLU A 118 9.19 -16.89 -18.87
N SER A 119 8.36 -16.30 -18.03
CA SER A 119 7.78 -16.95 -16.85
C SER A 119 6.42 -16.38 -16.54
N ALA A 120 5.59 -17.16 -15.85
CA ALA A 120 4.29 -16.74 -15.36
C ALA A 120 4.23 -16.92 -13.84
N GLY A 121 3.64 -15.94 -13.15
CA GLY A 121 3.43 -15.98 -11.70
C GLY A 121 4.70 -16.01 -10.86
N ALA A 122 5.79 -15.38 -11.33
CA ALA A 122 7.09 -15.41 -10.67
C ALA A 122 7.20 -14.33 -9.58
N TRP A 123 8.01 -14.63 -8.55
CA TRP A 123 8.36 -13.70 -7.49
C TRP A 123 9.80 -13.23 -7.65
N PHE A 124 10.00 -11.91 -7.58
CA PHE A 124 11.31 -11.28 -7.59
C PHE A 124 11.43 -10.41 -6.33
N GLY A 125 12.14 -10.91 -5.32
CA GLY A 125 12.11 -10.31 -4.00
C GLY A 125 10.71 -10.37 -3.39
N VAL A 126 10.09 -9.21 -3.17
CA VAL A 126 8.73 -9.08 -2.62
C VAL A 126 7.68 -8.74 -3.70
N ILE A 127 8.09 -8.47 -4.94
CA ILE A 127 7.19 -8.15 -6.05
C ILE A 127 6.81 -9.44 -6.78
N ARG A 128 5.51 -9.66 -6.96
CA ARG A 128 4.96 -10.71 -7.80
C ARG A 128 4.69 -10.16 -9.19
N THR A 129 5.13 -10.87 -10.22
CA THR A 129 4.81 -10.56 -11.61
C THR A 129 3.85 -11.59 -12.16
N ASP A 130 2.89 -11.15 -12.96
CA ASP A 130 1.97 -12.05 -13.66
C ASP A 130 2.69 -12.75 -14.83
N THR A 131 3.36 -11.99 -15.66
CA THR A 131 4.15 -12.53 -16.78
C THR A 131 5.45 -11.76 -16.95
N VAL A 132 6.51 -12.50 -17.33
CA VAL A 132 7.76 -11.93 -17.81
C VAL A 132 7.91 -12.32 -19.28
N ARG A 133 8.18 -11.33 -20.14
CA ARG A 133 8.34 -11.55 -21.58
C ARG A 133 9.39 -10.64 -22.17
N SER A 134 10.02 -11.08 -23.25
CA SER A 134 10.84 -10.23 -24.11
C SER A 134 9.95 -9.45 -25.07
N GLY A 135 10.11 -8.13 -25.13
CA GLY A 135 9.35 -7.27 -26.03
C GLY A 135 10.00 -5.90 -26.20
N ASP A 136 9.83 -5.30 -27.35
CA ASP A 136 10.29 -3.94 -27.68
C ASP A 136 11.81 -3.69 -27.45
N GLY A 137 12.61 -4.74 -27.54
CA GLY A 137 14.07 -4.67 -27.29
C GLY A 137 14.45 -4.63 -25.81
N GLY A 138 13.51 -4.89 -24.91
CA GLY A 138 13.71 -4.96 -23.46
C GLY A 138 13.03 -6.18 -22.84
N CYS A 139 13.13 -6.30 -21.51
CA CYS A 139 12.45 -7.30 -20.73
C CYS A 139 11.28 -6.66 -19.97
N GLN A 140 10.07 -7.13 -20.22
CA GLN A 140 8.83 -6.62 -19.63
C GLN A 140 8.33 -7.55 -18.53
N PHE A 141 8.08 -6.97 -17.36
CA PHE A 141 7.51 -7.61 -16.18
C PHE A 141 6.10 -7.06 -15.98
N ALA A 142 5.11 -7.80 -16.46
CA ALA A 142 3.71 -7.40 -16.27
C ALA A 142 3.32 -7.61 -14.80
N LEU A 143 2.76 -6.57 -14.21
CA LEU A 143 2.17 -6.59 -12.88
C LEU A 143 0.65 -6.70 -13.07
N ASP A 144 0.02 -7.59 -12.31
CA ASP A 144 -1.44 -7.75 -12.35
C ASP A 144 -2.07 -6.53 -11.65
N ASP A 145 -2.45 -5.54 -12.45
CA ASP A 145 -3.22 -4.40 -11.97
C ASP A 145 -4.56 -4.43 -12.72
N MET A 146 -5.66 -4.70 -12.02
CA MET A 146 -7.00 -4.97 -12.58
C MET A 146 -7.54 -3.89 -13.54
N ALA A 147 -6.93 -2.71 -13.58
CA ALA A 147 -7.41 -1.59 -14.37
C ALA A 147 -6.53 -1.25 -15.59
N ILE A 148 -5.25 -1.62 -15.58
CA ILE A 148 -4.30 -1.19 -16.62
C ILE A 148 -3.31 -2.33 -16.86
N ILE A 149 -3.19 -2.78 -18.11
CA ILE A 149 -2.12 -3.69 -18.53
C ILE A 149 -0.81 -2.88 -18.44
N GLY A 150 -0.08 -3.07 -17.38
CA GLY A 150 1.12 -2.31 -17.11
C GLY A 150 2.13 -3.10 -16.29
N GLY A 151 3.28 -2.48 -16.05
CA GLY A 151 4.33 -3.10 -15.26
C GLY A 151 5.65 -2.38 -15.35
N LEU A 152 6.72 -3.12 -15.11
CA LEU A 152 8.10 -2.65 -15.20
C LEU A 152 8.77 -3.23 -16.44
N ALA A 153 9.52 -2.40 -17.16
CA ALA A 153 10.34 -2.81 -18.29
C ALA A 153 11.80 -2.43 -18.06
N TYR A 154 12.70 -3.34 -18.36
CA TYR A 154 14.14 -3.12 -18.30
C TYR A 154 14.70 -3.01 -19.72
N PHE A 155 15.46 -1.96 -19.97
CA PHE A 155 16.22 -1.78 -21.21
C PHE A 155 17.71 -1.78 -20.91
N ALA A 156 18.50 -2.42 -21.76
CA ALA A 156 19.94 -2.43 -21.58
C ALA A 156 20.52 -1.01 -21.62
N PRO A 157 21.64 -0.72 -20.93
CA PRO A 157 22.28 0.58 -20.97
C PRO A 157 22.55 1.05 -22.41
N GLY A 158 22.09 2.26 -22.75
CA GLY A 158 22.25 2.82 -24.09
C GLY A 158 21.16 2.43 -25.08
N THR A 159 20.18 1.62 -24.70
CA THR A 159 19.04 1.26 -25.55
C THR A 159 17.79 1.94 -24.97
N PRO A 160 17.39 3.10 -25.46
CA PRO A 160 16.17 3.75 -24.98
C PRO A 160 14.93 2.93 -25.40
N PRO A 161 13.83 3.00 -24.63
CA PRO A 161 12.57 2.38 -25.05
C PRO A 161 12.11 2.98 -26.39
N PRO A 162 11.47 2.18 -27.26
CA PRO A 162 10.95 2.69 -28.52
C PRO A 162 9.83 3.70 -28.27
N ASP A 163 9.84 4.79 -29.05
CA ASP A 163 8.73 5.73 -29.08
C ASP A 163 7.73 5.27 -30.17
N HIS A 164 6.62 4.74 -29.73
CA HIS A 164 5.61 4.20 -30.63
C HIS A 164 4.61 5.25 -31.18
N GLY A 165 4.80 6.53 -30.84
CA GLY A 165 3.98 7.61 -31.40
C GLY A 165 2.49 7.57 -31.07
N GLY A 166 2.07 6.74 -30.11
CA GLY A 166 0.71 6.75 -29.54
C GLY A 166 -0.41 6.21 -30.44
N GLN A 167 -0.11 5.40 -31.45
CA GLN A 167 -1.13 4.77 -32.31
C GLN A 167 -1.42 3.32 -31.91
N GLY A 168 -2.65 3.05 -31.49
CA GLY A 168 -3.11 1.70 -31.16
C GLY A 168 -2.83 1.26 -29.73
N TYR A 169 -2.86 -0.07 -29.49
CA TYR A 169 -2.53 -0.72 -28.23
C TYR A 169 -1.01 -0.80 -28.03
N GLN A 170 -0.37 0.32 -27.78
CA GLN A 170 1.08 0.34 -27.61
C GLN A 170 1.45 0.78 -26.19
N PRO A 171 2.50 0.17 -25.60
CA PRO A 171 2.96 0.56 -24.28
C PRO A 171 3.61 1.96 -24.31
N VAL A 172 3.22 2.80 -23.38
CA VAL A 172 3.89 4.07 -23.08
C VAL A 172 4.90 3.82 -21.97
N TYR A 173 6.15 4.20 -22.19
CA TYR A 173 7.24 4.00 -21.26
C TYR A 173 7.56 5.29 -20.51
N THR A 174 7.55 5.25 -19.17
CA THR A 174 7.93 6.38 -18.31
C THR A 174 9.16 6.00 -17.50
N PRO A 175 10.24 6.80 -17.48
CA PRO A 175 11.42 6.52 -16.68
C PRO A 175 11.08 6.30 -15.20
N TYR A 176 11.65 5.26 -14.60
CA TYR A 176 11.41 4.91 -13.21
C TYR A 176 12.68 4.96 -12.35
N ASP A 177 13.66 4.10 -12.65
CA ASP A 177 14.92 4.05 -11.91
C ASP A 177 16.03 3.49 -12.79
N GLY A 178 17.04 4.32 -13.15
CA GLY A 178 18.14 3.95 -14.03
C GLY A 178 17.66 3.44 -15.40
N ASN A 179 17.82 2.14 -15.64
CA ASN A 179 17.41 1.47 -16.89
C ASN A 179 16.01 0.85 -16.82
N TRP A 180 15.27 1.12 -15.75
CA TRP A 180 13.92 0.66 -15.53
C TRP A 180 12.90 1.72 -15.92
N TYR A 181 11.82 1.27 -16.54
CA TYR A 181 10.71 2.10 -16.99
C TYR A 181 9.40 1.48 -16.50
N LEU A 182 8.46 2.31 -16.12
CA LEU A 182 7.06 1.92 -16.00
C LEU A 182 6.46 1.88 -17.40
N PHE A 183 5.77 0.81 -17.76
CA PHE A 183 4.97 0.78 -18.97
C PHE A 183 3.49 0.64 -18.65
N ALA A 184 2.67 1.31 -19.42
CA ALA A 184 1.22 1.17 -19.36
C ALA A 184 0.67 1.10 -20.80
N VAL A 185 -0.23 0.16 -21.03
CA VAL A 185 -0.94 0.07 -22.31
C VAL A 185 -2.21 0.89 -22.20
N THR A 186 -2.24 2.05 -22.84
CA THR A 186 -3.41 2.92 -22.88
C THR A 186 -4.21 2.67 -24.17
N MET A 187 -5.52 2.52 -24.02
CA MET A 187 -6.43 2.61 -25.18
C MET A 187 -6.57 4.09 -25.53
N HIS A 188 -5.95 4.51 -26.63
CA HIS A 188 -6.31 5.80 -27.22
C HIS A 188 -7.51 5.58 -28.11
N ASP A 189 -8.71 5.87 -27.59
CA ASP A 189 -9.87 6.07 -28.44
C ASP A 189 -9.62 7.32 -29.28
N HIS A 190 -9.47 7.14 -30.58
CA HIS A 190 -9.50 8.27 -31.49
C HIS A 190 -10.93 8.83 -31.55
N PRO A 191 -11.10 10.17 -31.49
CA PRO A 191 -12.39 10.80 -31.77
C PRO A 191 -12.81 10.65 -33.23
#